data_3c64db617d18f2db1ab7ebb713bb4930
#
_entry.id   3c64db617d18f2db1ab7ebb713bb4930
#
_cell.length_a   1.000
_cell.length_b   1.000
_cell.length_c   1.000
_cell.angle_alpha   90.00
_cell.angle_beta   90.00
_cell.angle_gamma   90.00
#
_symmetry.space_group_name_H-M   'P 1'
#
loop_
_entity.id
_entity.type
_entity.pdbx_description
1 polymer ?
#
loop_
_entity_poly.entity_id
_entity_poly.type
_entity_poly.pdbx_seq_one_letter_code
_entity_poly.pdbx_strand_id
1 'polypeptide(L)'
;MTLKNRWTPKIAIVAFAATLAAGTMTILGQLPIPVPGQQAQRGQGGRGGQRGAPAPPAEPVKQVAAPIPTAMEVTGPGAFYETFMDNHDDDKNIQIPAKDTYAKFNYEAREFFISGMTANGMPYKTRIVIRKPKDNTKVNGLILAESMHTSGNPWVFHFTQVYAMTSGVIGLEILTTTPAGLAVANGARYKDLVVPGGAANDIIAQVGALLKSDHKDNPLAGLGVRKMILTGSSQSAGTATTYMNGAHMSKRLADMKPIYDGFMPTSNNGQVGVLDVPTIVVPTMLETRSGTGTTQRDNDKIRIYEFAGMAHIDSRVAGGYYPDPCKYPISRYPMGAEMSIALDKLFTWVDKGVAPLHADRFYLDFNPDNKPKLDMDKGTMFALDENGNVKGGIRNTYVDVPVKSFHVLNEGADPRIPNPSPFILARRTGGQDPDAQLCGLSNYETALTKEQLRKLYKDPKDYQKKVAARYDELVKQGWALPVYRSMVMAEAAKVTF
;
A
#
# COMPACT_ATOMS: atom_id res chain seq x y z
N MET A 1 8.25 -47.58 23.96
CA MET A 1 9.34 -46.80 23.29
C MET A 1 8.88 -46.50 21.89
N THR A 2 8.27 -45.37 21.67
CA THR A 2 7.81 -44.91 20.37
C THR A 2 8.07 -43.40 20.29
N LEU A 3 9.11 -43.05 19.56
CA LEU A 3 9.52 -41.67 19.26
C LEU A 3 8.50 -41.06 18.29
N LYS A 4 7.72 -40.10 18.75
CA LYS A 4 6.92 -39.24 17.89
C LYS A 4 7.79 -38.16 17.29
N ASN A 5 8.15 -38.29 16.03
CA ASN A 5 8.73 -37.25 15.20
C ASN A 5 7.67 -36.14 15.01
N ARG A 6 7.87 -35.01 15.69
CA ARG A 6 7.19 -33.76 15.37
C ARG A 6 7.97 -33.09 14.23
N TRP A 7 7.46 -33.17 13.04
CA TRP A 7 7.86 -32.28 11.95
C TRP A 7 7.24 -30.91 12.18
N THR A 8 8.02 -29.96 12.63
CA THR A 8 7.70 -28.54 12.48
C THR A 8 8.11 -28.14 11.06
N PRO A 9 7.24 -27.57 10.24
CA PRO A 9 7.67 -26.96 9.00
C PRO A 9 8.45 -25.70 9.37
N LYS A 10 9.76 -25.76 9.32
CA LYS A 10 10.59 -24.57 9.20
C LYS A 10 10.27 -23.99 7.83
N ILE A 11 9.35 -23.03 7.79
CA ILE A 11 9.21 -22.13 6.64
C ILE A 11 10.56 -21.44 6.55
N ALA A 12 11.30 -21.77 5.54
CA ALA A 12 12.53 -21.10 5.19
C ALA A 12 12.14 -19.67 4.77
N ILE A 13 12.20 -18.75 5.72
CA ILE A 13 12.42 -17.34 5.43
C ILE A 13 13.87 -17.31 4.95
N VAL A 14 14.06 -17.68 3.68
CA VAL A 14 15.34 -17.43 3.01
C VAL A 14 15.44 -15.92 2.93
N ALA A 15 16.33 -15.42 3.75
CA ALA A 15 16.71 -14.04 3.81
C ALA A 15 16.89 -13.46 2.40
N PHE A 16 15.97 -12.60 1.98
CA PHE A 16 16.18 -11.65 0.90
C PHE A 16 17.15 -10.54 1.36
N ALA A 17 18.26 -10.95 1.96
CA ALA A 17 19.27 -10.06 2.50
C ALA A 17 20.52 -9.98 1.64
N ALA A 18 20.48 -10.41 0.39
CA ALA A 18 21.64 -10.29 -0.49
C ALA A 18 21.26 -9.55 -1.77
N THR A 19 21.40 -8.27 -1.77
CA THR A 19 21.78 -7.31 -2.80
C THR A 19 21.08 -5.95 -2.64
N LEU A 20 21.30 -5.31 -1.50
CA LEU A 20 21.17 -3.85 -1.35
C LEU A 20 22.56 -3.20 -1.38
N ALA A 21 23.48 -3.76 -2.16
CA ALA A 21 24.74 -3.12 -2.49
C ALA A 21 24.60 -2.44 -3.85
N ALA A 22 24.71 -1.10 -3.85
CA ALA A 22 24.83 -0.21 -5.01
C ALA A 22 23.56 0.02 -5.85
N GLY A 23 22.52 0.51 -5.20
CA GLY A 23 21.50 1.31 -5.88
C GLY A 23 21.14 2.44 -4.93
N THR A 24 21.69 3.60 -5.15
CA THR A 24 21.41 4.82 -4.38
C THR A 24 19.91 4.97 -4.19
N MET A 25 19.40 4.66 -3.00
CA MET A 25 18.10 5.12 -2.52
C MET A 25 18.11 6.65 -2.40
N THR A 26 17.92 7.33 -3.50
CA THR A 26 17.62 8.78 -3.53
C THR A 26 16.10 8.93 -3.64
N ILE A 27 15.37 8.39 -2.68
CA ILE A 27 13.95 8.68 -2.52
C ILE A 27 13.62 8.75 -1.03
N LEU A 28 14.17 9.77 -0.42
CA LEU A 28 13.61 10.49 0.73
C LEU A 28 14.34 11.80 0.75
N GLY A 29 13.65 12.87 0.35
CA GLY A 29 14.18 14.21 0.41
C GLY A 29 14.80 14.45 1.78
N GLN A 30 16.11 14.47 1.83
CA GLN A 30 16.85 14.91 3.01
C GLN A 30 16.60 16.40 3.15
N LEU A 31 15.67 16.76 4.05
CA LEU A 31 15.77 18.06 4.65
C LEU A 31 16.86 17.96 5.73
N PRO A 32 17.88 18.82 5.72
CA PRO A 32 18.91 18.81 6.74
C PRO A 32 18.27 19.18 8.09
N ILE A 33 18.45 18.31 9.07
CA ILE A 33 18.16 18.62 10.46
C ILE A 33 19.20 19.69 10.87
N PRO A 34 18.78 20.86 11.37
CA PRO A 34 19.73 21.87 11.84
C PRO A 34 20.49 21.32 13.04
N VAL A 35 21.80 21.20 12.93
CA VAL A 35 22.68 20.94 14.06
C VAL A 35 22.79 22.24 14.86
N PRO A 36 22.53 22.26 16.18
CA PRO A 36 22.76 23.46 16.99
C PRO A 36 24.25 23.77 17.08
N GLY A 37 24.67 24.92 16.55
CA GLY A 37 26.00 25.43 16.84
C GLY A 37 26.85 25.92 15.66
N GLN A 38 26.30 26.40 14.56
CA GLN A 38 27.05 27.23 13.63
C GLN A 38 26.31 28.54 13.37
N GLN A 39 26.85 29.63 13.94
CA GLN A 39 26.45 30.97 13.63
C GLN A 39 26.85 31.29 12.19
N ALA A 40 25.88 31.50 11.31
CA ALA A 40 26.10 31.99 9.99
C ALA A 40 26.40 33.50 10.06
N GLN A 41 27.58 33.92 9.62
CA GLN A 41 27.93 35.33 9.41
C GLN A 41 26.98 35.96 8.39
N ARG A 42 26.27 37.01 8.80
CA ARG A 42 25.46 37.84 7.94
C ARG A 42 26.37 38.69 7.08
N GLY A 43 26.47 38.40 5.79
CA GLY A 43 26.95 39.34 4.78
C GLY A 43 25.81 40.28 4.39
N GLN A 44 25.95 41.55 4.70
CA GLN A 44 25.14 42.63 4.15
C GLN A 44 25.52 42.83 2.68
N GLY A 45 24.54 42.76 1.80
CA GLY A 45 24.67 43.10 0.40
C GLY A 45 23.30 43.25 -0.25
N GLY A 46 22.71 44.45 -0.13
CA GLY A 46 21.49 44.79 -0.84
C GLY A 46 21.71 44.84 -2.34
N ARG A 47 20.91 44.14 -3.11
CA ARG A 47 20.59 44.47 -4.52
C ARG A 47 19.12 44.15 -4.75
N GLY A 48 18.38 45.20 -5.18
CA GLY A 48 16.98 45.07 -5.57
C GLY A 48 16.82 44.02 -6.66
N GLY A 49 16.11 42.95 -6.33
CA GLY A 49 15.76 41.90 -7.28
C GLY A 49 14.69 42.41 -8.24
N GLN A 50 15.06 42.62 -9.49
CA GLN A 50 14.11 42.69 -10.59
C GLN A 50 13.27 41.41 -10.53
N ARG A 51 11.94 41.54 -10.47
CA ARG A 51 11.02 40.43 -10.69
C ARG A 51 11.34 39.85 -12.07
N GLY A 52 11.96 38.70 -12.12
CA GLY A 52 12.17 37.94 -13.34
C GLY A 52 10.84 37.79 -14.09
N ALA A 53 10.88 37.87 -15.40
CA ALA A 53 9.73 37.58 -16.24
C ALA A 53 9.16 36.19 -15.86
N PRO A 54 7.83 36.00 -15.93
CA PRO A 54 7.23 34.67 -15.71
C PRO A 54 7.94 33.63 -16.59
N ALA A 55 8.29 32.49 -16.01
CA ALA A 55 8.86 31.40 -16.79
C ALA A 55 7.93 31.11 -17.98
N PRO A 56 8.48 30.88 -19.20
CA PRO A 56 7.65 30.51 -20.33
C PRO A 56 6.80 29.31 -19.99
N PRO A 57 5.55 29.19 -20.53
CA PRO A 57 4.72 28.04 -20.34
C PRO A 57 5.52 26.78 -20.67
N ALA A 58 5.44 25.74 -19.82
CA ALA A 58 6.08 24.47 -20.10
C ALA A 58 5.58 23.93 -21.45
N GLU A 59 6.49 23.50 -22.31
CA GLU A 59 6.12 22.90 -23.58
C GLU A 59 5.18 21.70 -23.35
N PRO A 60 4.18 21.51 -24.24
CA PRO A 60 3.29 20.36 -24.15
C PRO A 60 4.09 19.05 -24.18
N VAL A 61 3.82 18.15 -23.25
CA VAL A 61 4.48 16.83 -23.22
C VAL A 61 4.16 16.09 -24.50
N LYS A 62 5.18 15.70 -25.27
CA LYS A 62 5.00 14.88 -26.48
C LYS A 62 4.44 13.52 -26.10
N GLN A 63 3.24 13.22 -26.61
CA GLN A 63 2.56 11.94 -26.40
C GLN A 63 2.95 10.94 -27.48
N VAL A 64 3.16 9.68 -27.07
CA VAL A 64 3.46 8.57 -27.98
C VAL A 64 2.68 7.33 -27.56
N ALA A 65 2.18 6.57 -28.52
CA ALA A 65 1.56 5.30 -28.24
C ALA A 65 2.58 4.31 -27.65
N ALA A 66 2.23 3.64 -26.57
CA ALA A 66 3.06 2.59 -26.01
C ALA A 66 3.06 1.39 -26.97
N PRO A 67 4.23 0.82 -27.29
CA PRO A 67 4.29 -0.40 -28.09
C PRO A 67 3.58 -1.55 -27.39
N ILE A 68 2.98 -2.44 -28.17
CA ILE A 68 2.34 -3.66 -27.65
C ILE A 68 3.40 -4.76 -27.53
N PRO A 69 3.66 -5.29 -26.33
CA PRO A 69 4.59 -6.40 -26.13
C PRO A 69 3.92 -7.73 -26.48
N THR A 70 4.70 -8.80 -26.62
CA THR A 70 4.17 -10.16 -26.74
C THR A 70 3.91 -10.75 -25.36
N ALA A 71 2.87 -11.61 -25.25
CA ALA A 71 2.58 -12.36 -24.03
C ALA A 71 2.48 -13.86 -24.35
N MET A 72 3.04 -14.66 -23.46
CA MET A 72 3.01 -16.12 -23.53
C MET A 72 2.62 -16.68 -22.17
N GLU A 73 1.59 -17.51 -22.13
CA GLU A 73 1.20 -18.19 -20.90
C GLU A 73 2.24 -19.21 -20.48
N VAL A 74 2.54 -19.26 -19.19
CA VAL A 74 3.57 -20.11 -18.61
C VAL A 74 2.93 -21.30 -17.91
N THR A 75 2.99 -22.46 -18.55
CA THR A 75 2.38 -23.70 -18.04
C THR A 75 3.33 -24.63 -17.31
N GLY A 76 4.64 -24.32 -17.28
CA GLY A 76 5.67 -25.12 -16.60
C GLY A 76 7.05 -24.47 -16.69
N PRO A 77 8.11 -25.06 -16.11
CA PRO A 77 8.09 -26.19 -15.17
C PRO A 77 7.65 -25.79 -13.76
N GLY A 78 6.97 -26.70 -13.07
CA GLY A 78 6.52 -26.55 -11.69
C GLY A 78 5.46 -25.47 -11.48
N ALA A 79 5.09 -25.22 -10.23
CA ALA A 79 4.16 -24.16 -9.85
C ALA A 79 4.84 -22.79 -10.01
N PHE A 80 4.07 -21.77 -10.39
CA PHE A 80 4.57 -20.41 -10.38
C PHE A 80 4.67 -19.87 -8.94
N TYR A 81 5.57 -18.93 -8.76
CA TYR A 81 5.73 -18.26 -7.49
C TYR A 81 4.52 -17.37 -7.20
N GLU A 82 3.86 -17.65 -6.10
CA GLU A 82 2.77 -16.86 -5.60
C GLU A 82 2.86 -16.80 -4.09
N THR A 83 2.88 -15.59 -3.57
CA THR A 83 2.67 -15.35 -2.16
C THR A 83 1.25 -14.83 -2.01
N PHE A 84 0.46 -15.57 -1.30
CA PHE A 84 -0.86 -15.13 -0.89
C PHE A 84 -0.79 -14.96 0.62
N MET A 85 -1.07 -13.76 1.10
CA MET A 85 -1.15 -13.57 2.53
C MET A 85 -2.53 -14.00 2.99
N ASP A 86 -2.53 -14.87 3.97
CA ASP A 86 -3.76 -15.28 4.61
C ASP A 86 -4.42 -14.01 5.20
N ASN A 87 -5.68 -13.81 4.88
CA ASN A 87 -6.49 -12.84 5.60
C ASN A 87 -6.66 -13.37 7.01
N HIS A 88 -5.82 -12.90 7.91
CA HIS A 88 -6.00 -13.20 9.32
C HIS A 88 -7.19 -12.43 9.84
N ASP A 89 -8.31 -13.09 9.88
CA ASP A 89 -9.27 -12.86 10.92
C ASP A 89 -8.68 -13.44 12.21
N ASP A 90 -8.85 -12.76 13.31
CA ASP A 90 -8.20 -13.01 14.59
C ASP A 90 -8.45 -14.39 15.21
N ASP A 91 -9.27 -15.19 14.60
CA ASP A 91 -9.51 -16.55 14.97
C ASP A 91 -8.49 -17.44 14.26
N LYS A 92 -7.76 -18.25 15.03
CA LYS A 92 -6.91 -19.33 14.50
C LYS A 92 -7.65 -20.24 13.49
N ASN A 93 -8.97 -20.10 13.41
CA ASN A 93 -9.87 -20.83 12.54
C ASN A 93 -10.14 -20.13 11.21
N ILE A 94 -9.68 -18.89 10.97
CA ILE A 94 -9.95 -18.15 9.75
C ILE A 94 -8.67 -17.78 8.98
N GLN A 95 -7.56 -18.44 9.26
CA GLN A 95 -6.48 -18.50 8.28
C GLN A 95 -7.04 -19.25 7.06
N ILE A 96 -7.30 -18.51 5.99
CA ILE A 96 -7.60 -19.13 4.71
C ILE A 96 -6.26 -19.36 4.04
N PRO A 97 -5.76 -20.60 3.93
CA PRO A 97 -4.55 -20.87 3.17
C PRO A 97 -4.67 -20.24 1.79
N ALA A 98 -3.58 -19.73 1.25
CA ALA A 98 -3.56 -19.07 -0.06
C ALA A 98 -4.31 -19.86 -1.15
N LYS A 99 -4.12 -21.18 -1.18
CA LYS A 99 -4.84 -22.11 -2.07
C LYS A 99 -6.37 -22.08 -1.86
N ASP A 100 -6.83 -21.89 -0.62
CA ASP A 100 -8.24 -21.90 -0.28
C ASP A 100 -8.92 -20.56 -0.52
N THR A 101 -8.15 -19.46 -0.58
CA THR A 101 -8.67 -18.14 -0.93
C THR A 101 -9.25 -18.12 -2.35
N TYR A 102 -8.55 -18.70 -3.30
CA TYR A 102 -9.10 -18.83 -4.66
C TYR A 102 -10.36 -19.72 -4.68
N ALA A 103 -10.36 -20.81 -3.94
CA ALA A 103 -11.54 -21.66 -3.84
C ALA A 103 -12.72 -20.92 -3.21
N LYS A 104 -12.49 -20.19 -2.11
CA LYS A 104 -13.52 -19.42 -1.41
C LYS A 104 -14.20 -18.38 -2.30
N PHE A 105 -13.44 -17.67 -3.12
CA PHE A 105 -13.96 -16.63 -4.00
C PHE A 105 -14.22 -17.09 -5.44
N ASN A 106 -13.99 -18.37 -5.74
CA ASN A 106 -14.07 -18.93 -7.10
C ASN A 106 -13.20 -18.17 -8.11
N TYR A 107 -11.96 -17.89 -7.72
CA TYR A 107 -10.94 -17.24 -8.54
C TYR A 107 -9.94 -18.24 -9.08
N GLU A 108 -9.20 -17.82 -10.09
CA GLU A 108 -8.01 -18.47 -10.63
C GLU A 108 -6.88 -17.47 -10.80
N ALA A 109 -5.65 -17.96 -10.81
CA ALA A 109 -4.48 -17.18 -11.16
C ALA A 109 -3.78 -17.81 -12.37
N ARG A 110 -3.38 -16.96 -13.33
CA ARG A 110 -2.63 -17.36 -14.53
C ARG A 110 -1.40 -16.49 -14.68
N GLU A 111 -0.30 -17.11 -15.07
CA GLU A 111 1.00 -16.45 -15.24
C GLU A 111 1.37 -16.33 -16.70
N PHE A 112 1.90 -15.15 -17.08
CA PHE A 112 2.38 -14.89 -18.43
C PHE A 112 3.78 -14.28 -18.39
N PHE A 113 4.62 -14.66 -19.36
CA PHE A 113 5.84 -13.93 -19.66
C PHE A 113 5.57 -12.90 -20.74
N ILE A 114 6.01 -11.68 -20.49
CA ILE A 114 5.85 -10.53 -21.38
C ILE A 114 7.22 -10.16 -21.92
N SER A 115 7.36 -10.10 -23.23
CA SER A 115 8.60 -9.69 -23.90
C SER A 115 8.36 -8.43 -24.73
N GLY A 116 9.24 -7.47 -24.58
CA GLY A 116 9.17 -6.19 -25.27
C GLY A 116 10.51 -5.47 -25.35
N MET A 117 10.47 -4.22 -25.72
CA MET A 117 11.63 -3.36 -25.88
C MET A 117 11.40 -2.05 -25.12
N THR A 118 12.40 -1.62 -24.34
CA THR A 118 12.37 -0.32 -23.69
C THR A 118 12.53 0.83 -24.69
N ALA A 119 12.20 2.04 -24.31
CA ALA A 119 12.33 3.22 -25.18
C ALA A 119 13.76 3.48 -25.65
N ASN A 120 14.76 3.04 -24.89
CA ASN A 120 16.18 3.14 -25.24
C ASN A 120 16.75 1.89 -25.95
N GLY A 121 15.87 0.99 -26.43
CA GLY A 121 16.25 -0.15 -27.26
C GLY A 121 16.77 -1.37 -26.49
N MET A 122 16.59 -1.46 -25.18
CA MET A 122 16.97 -2.65 -24.42
C MET A 122 15.81 -3.66 -24.40
N PRO A 123 16.05 -4.93 -24.79
CA PRO A 123 15.03 -5.96 -24.69
C PRO A 123 14.77 -6.31 -23.22
N TYR A 124 13.51 -6.63 -22.91
CA TYR A 124 13.12 -7.19 -21.63
C TYR A 124 12.25 -8.42 -21.79
N LYS A 125 12.32 -9.31 -20.80
CA LYS A 125 11.37 -10.40 -20.58
C LYS A 125 10.99 -10.39 -19.12
N THR A 126 9.73 -10.05 -18.86
CA THR A 126 9.19 -9.94 -17.51
C THR A 126 8.01 -10.87 -17.29
N ARG A 127 7.42 -10.80 -16.11
CA ARG A 127 6.31 -11.65 -15.65
C ARG A 127 5.12 -10.80 -15.27
N ILE A 128 3.92 -11.27 -15.62
CA ILE A 128 2.68 -10.81 -15.02
C ILE A 128 1.91 -12.01 -14.45
N VAL A 129 1.11 -11.74 -13.40
CA VAL A 129 0.12 -12.68 -12.87
C VAL A 129 -1.24 -12.01 -12.92
N ILE A 130 -2.21 -12.71 -13.49
CA ILE A 130 -3.59 -12.28 -13.60
C ILE A 130 -4.44 -13.15 -12.68
N ARG A 131 -5.16 -12.50 -11.76
CA ARG A 131 -6.10 -13.11 -10.82
C ARG A 131 -7.50 -12.66 -11.18
N LYS A 132 -8.39 -13.59 -11.52
CA LYS A 132 -9.75 -13.27 -11.96
C LYS A 132 -10.76 -14.33 -11.53
N PRO A 133 -12.06 -14.02 -11.54
CA PRO A 133 -13.09 -15.05 -11.41
C PRO A 133 -12.88 -16.18 -12.42
N LYS A 134 -13.05 -17.44 -12.00
CA LYS A 134 -13.08 -18.60 -12.92
C LYS A 134 -14.24 -18.49 -13.92
N ASP A 135 -15.38 -18.02 -13.43
CA ASP A 135 -16.53 -17.70 -14.29
C ASP A 135 -16.34 -16.29 -14.86
N ASN A 136 -16.05 -16.23 -16.16
CA ASN A 136 -15.83 -14.97 -16.87
C ASN A 136 -17.05 -14.03 -16.83
N THR A 137 -18.27 -14.53 -16.62
CA THR A 137 -19.47 -13.70 -16.48
C THR A 137 -19.50 -12.89 -15.18
N LYS A 138 -18.65 -13.26 -14.21
CA LYS A 138 -18.49 -12.55 -12.94
C LYS A 138 -17.38 -11.50 -12.96
N VAL A 139 -16.64 -11.41 -14.07
CA VAL A 139 -15.64 -10.33 -14.25
C VAL A 139 -16.38 -9.01 -14.42
N ASN A 140 -16.07 -8.03 -13.57
CA ASN A 140 -16.74 -6.73 -13.60
C ASN A 140 -16.11 -5.71 -14.56
N GLY A 141 -15.04 -6.09 -15.27
CA GLY A 141 -14.33 -5.24 -16.22
C GLY A 141 -13.37 -4.23 -15.60
N LEU A 142 -13.16 -4.28 -14.29
CA LEU A 142 -12.22 -3.42 -13.58
C LEU A 142 -10.91 -4.19 -13.29
N ILE A 143 -9.77 -3.52 -13.49
CA ILE A 143 -8.43 -4.07 -13.19
C ILE A 143 -7.77 -3.25 -12.10
N LEU A 144 -7.27 -3.94 -11.08
CA LEU A 144 -6.32 -3.41 -10.11
C LEU A 144 -4.92 -3.90 -10.50
N ALA A 145 -4.15 -3.02 -11.14
CA ALA A 145 -2.78 -3.31 -11.57
C ALA A 145 -1.78 -2.85 -10.51
N GLU A 146 -0.82 -3.69 -10.16
CA GLU A 146 0.17 -3.40 -9.15
C GLU A 146 1.56 -3.85 -9.60
N SER A 147 2.57 -2.99 -9.43
CA SER A 147 3.97 -3.42 -9.50
C SER A 147 4.24 -4.40 -8.37
N MET A 148 4.79 -5.58 -8.68
CA MET A 148 5.22 -6.53 -7.66
C MET A 148 6.22 -5.84 -6.71
N HIS A 149 5.91 -5.84 -5.43
CA HIS A 149 6.81 -5.32 -4.40
C HIS A 149 8.11 -6.15 -4.35
N THR A 150 9.21 -5.56 -3.91
CA THR A 150 10.51 -6.29 -3.79
C THR A 150 10.46 -7.48 -2.85
N SER A 151 9.48 -7.54 -1.92
CA SER A 151 9.19 -8.72 -1.10
C SER A 151 8.48 -9.86 -1.85
N GLY A 152 8.16 -9.68 -3.12
CA GLY A 152 7.47 -10.68 -3.94
C GLY A 152 5.94 -10.65 -3.86
N ASN A 153 5.33 -9.61 -3.30
CA ASN A 153 3.89 -9.55 -3.06
C ASN A 153 3.19 -8.41 -3.83
N PRO A 154 1.97 -8.62 -4.33
CA PRO A 154 1.04 -7.58 -4.73
C PRO A 154 0.26 -7.11 -3.48
N TRP A 155 0.86 -6.24 -2.70
CA TRP A 155 0.35 -5.87 -1.38
C TRP A 155 -1.06 -5.29 -1.38
N VAL A 156 -1.37 -4.38 -2.32
CA VAL A 156 -2.68 -3.73 -2.36
C VAL A 156 -3.77 -4.72 -2.73
N PHE A 157 -3.49 -5.65 -3.66
CA PHE A 157 -4.43 -6.71 -3.97
C PHE A 157 -4.66 -7.63 -2.77
N HIS A 158 -3.60 -7.96 -2.02
CA HIS A 158 -3.71 -8.77 -0.80
C HIS A 158 -4.52 -8.05 0.30
N PHE A 159 -4.25 -6.77 0.53
CA PHE A 159 -5.02 -6.00 1.52
C PHE A 159 -6.50 -5.91 1.15
N THR A 160 -6.81 -5.68 -0.12
CA THR A 160 -8.18 -5.45 -0.59
C THR A 160 -8.87 -6.70 -1.12
N GLN A 161 -8.27 -7.90 -0.99
CA GLN A 161 -8.71 -9.13 -1.65
C GLN A 161 -10.18 -9.49 -1.36
N VAL A 162 -10.67 -9.26 -0.14
CA VAL A 162 -12.08 -9.57 0.19
C VAL A 162 -13.02 -8.72 -0.66
N TYR A 163 -12.77 -7.42 -0.74
CA TYR A 163 -13.55 -6.52 -1.60
C TYR A 163 -13.33 -6.85 -3.08
N ALA A 164 -12.08 -6.93 -3.52
CA ALA A 164 -11.72 -7.11 -4.92
C ALA A 164 -12.32 -8.43 -5.48
N MET A 165 -12.12 -9.53 -4.77
CA MET A 165 -12.62 -10.84 -5.21
C MET A 165 -14.14 -10.98 -5.09
N THR A 166 -14.77 -10.40 -4.06
CA THR A 166 -16.24 -10.41 -3.96
C THR A 166 -16.87 -9.58 -5.07
N SER A 167 -16.19 -8.52 -5.52
CA SER A 167 -16.69 -7.61 -6.55
C SER A 167 -16.36 -8.03 -7.99
N GLY A 168 -15.59 -9.10 -8.21
CA GLY A 168 -15.21 -9.55 -9.55
C GLY A 168 -14.10 -8.72 -10.21
N VAL A 169 -13.26 -8.03 -9.43
CA VAL A 169 -12.13 -7.23 -9.91
C VAL A 169 -10.99 -8.13 -10.35
N ILE A 170 -10.39 -7.85 -11.51
CA ILE A 170 -9.17 -8.51 -11.96
C ILE A 170 -7.97 -7.92 -11.21
N GLY A 171 -7.19 -8.76 -10.52
CA GLY A 171 -5.89 -8.41 -9.98
C GLY A 171 -4.78 -8.66 -11.00
N LEU A 172 -3.96 -7.65 -11.27
CA LEU A 172 -2.82 -7.73 -12.16
C LEU A 172 -1.55 -7.40 -11.40
N GLU A 173 -0.64 -8.35 -11.28
CA GLU A 173 0.70 -8.15 -10.74
C GLU A 173 1.70 -8.02 -11.88
N ILE A 174 2.59 -7.03 -11.85
CA ILE A 174 3.60 -6.76 -12.89
C ILE A 174 4.99 -6.77 -12.26
N LEU A 175 5.86 -7.67 -12.67
CA LEU A 175 7.27 -7.63 -12.27
C LEU A 175 7.97 -6.48 -13.01
N THR A 176 8.42 -5.47 -12.27
CA THR A 176 9.07 -4.26 -12.82
C THR A 176 10.50 -4.08 -12.37
N THR A 177 10.99 -4.99 -11.53
CA THR A 177 12.33 -4.96 -10.93
C THR A 177 13.09 -6.25 -11.24
N THR A 178 14.29 -6.40 -10.70
CA THR A 178 15.10 -7.62 -10.89
C THR A 178 14.33 -8.89 -10.53
N PRO A 179 14.40 -9.95 -11.37
CA PRO A 179 13.74 -11.22 -11.10
C PRO A 179 14.51 -12.13 -10.13
N ALA A 180 15.57 -11.64 -9.49
CA ALA A 180 16.48 -12.46 -8.67
C ALA A 180 15.75 -13.33 -7.63
N GLY A 181 14.74 -12.77 -6.96
CA GLY A 181 13.95 -13.52 -5.98
C GLY A 181 13.13 -14.65 -6.59
N LEU A 182 12.56 -14.42 -7.74
CA LEU A 182 11.82 -15.45 -8.48
C LEU A 182 12.78 -16.56 -8.94
N ALA A 183 13.97 -16.19 -9.40
CA ALA A 183 15.00 -17.16 -9.82
C ALA A 183 15.46 -18.03 -8.64
N VAL A 184 15.54 -17.49 -7.43
CA VAL A 184 15.82 -18.26 -6.20
C VAL A 184 14.65 -19.20 -5.86
N ALA A 185 13.41 -18.73 -6.00
CA ALA A 185 12.24 -19.54 -5.69
C ALA A 185 12.03 -20.70 -6.69
N ASN A 186 12.22 -20.45 -7.99
CA ASN A 186 12.14 -21.47 -9.03
C ASN A 186 13.03 -21.11 -10.24
N GLY A 187 14.32 -21.38 -10.13
CA GLY A 187 15.30 -21.08 -11.19
C GLY A 187 14.98 -21.72 -12.53
N ALA A 188 14.42 -22.93 -12.55
CA ALA A 188 14.07 -23.61 -13.80
C ALA A 188 12.98 -22.84 -14.59
N ARG A 189 12.09 -22.16 -13.87
CA ARG A 189 10.98 -21.39 -14.46
C ARG A 189 11.38 -19.97 -14.85
N TYR A 190 12.19 -19.29 -14.01
CA TYR A 190 12.40 -17.84 -14.08
C TYR A 190 13.81 -17.42 -14.55
N LYS A 191 14.70 -18.35 -14.85
CA LYS A 191 16.10 -18.06 -15.26
C LYS A 191 16.21 -17.13 -16.48
N ASP A 192 15.22 -17.16 -17.36
CA ASP A 192 15.24 -16.40 -18.63
C ASP A 192 14.58 -15.01 -18.49
N LEU A 193 14.12 -14.63 -17.29
CA LEU A 193 13.60 -13.30 -17.06
C LEU A 193 14.73 -12.27 -17.03
N VAL A 194 14.53 -11.18 -17.75
CA VAL A 194 15.48 -10.07 -17.85
C VAL A 194 14.71 -8.76 -17.71
N VAL A 195 14.95 -8.03 -16.64
CA VAL A 195 14.37 -6.71 -16.39
C VAL A 195 15.50 -5.69 -16.26
N PRO A 196 15.81 -4.92 -17.32
CA PRO A 196 16.87 -3.92 -17.28
C PRO A 196 16.59 -2.81 -16.26
N GLY A 197 17.63 -2.23 -15.67
CA GLY A 197 17.49 -1.07 -14.82
C GLY A 197 16.79 0.09 -15.57
N GLY A 198 15.83 0.73 -14.92
CA GLY A 198 15.06 1.83 -15.53
C GLY A 198 13.91 1.41 -16.45
N ALA A 199 13.71 0.10 -16.70
CA ALA A 199 12.64 -0.39 -17.60
C ALA A 199 11.22 -0.29 -17.03
N ALA A 200 11.05 -0.03 -15.73
CA ALA A 200 9.76 -0.10 -15.05
C ALA A 200 8.65 0.70 -15.75
N ASN A 201 8.93 1.95 -16.13
CA ASN A 201 7.94 2.80 -16.81
C ASN A 201 7.51 2.26 -18.18
N ASP A 202 8.44 1.71 -18.94
CA ASP A 202 8.12 1.11 -20.25
C ASP A 202 7.34 -0.19 -20.08
N ILE A 203 7.72 -1.04 -19.14
CA ILE A 203 7.01 -2.29 -18.81
C ILE A 203 5.57 -1.99 -18.38
N ILE A 204 5.38 -1.07 -17.43
CA ILE A 204 4.06 -0.66 -16.94
C ILE A 204 3.20 -0.15 -18.11
N ALA A 205 3.74 0.75 -18.94
CA ALA A 205 3.02 1.30 -20.08
C ALA A 205 2.63 0.21 -21.10
N GLN A 206 3.57 -0.65 -21.47
CA GLN A 206 3.36 -1.67 -22.52
C GLN A 206 2.42 -2.77 -22.05
N VAL A 207 2.55 -3.24 -20.79
CA VAL A 207 1.59 -4.21 -20.21
C VAL A 207 0.19 -3.62 -20.17
N GLY A 208 0.03 -2.38 -19.69
CA GLY A 208 -1.26 -1.73 -19.66
C GLY A 208 -1.88 -1.55 -21.06
N ALA A 209 -1.07 -1.17 -22.05
CA ALA A 209 -1.51 -1.04 -23.45
C ALA A 209 -1.95 -2.38 -24.03
N LEU A 210 -1.20 -3.46 -23.80
CA LEU A 210 -1.56 -4.82 -24.21
C LEU A 210 -2.94 -5.23 -23.68
N LEU A 211 -3.16 -5.07 -22.38
CA LEU A 211 -4.40 -5.53 -21.73
C LEU A 211 -5.64 -4.71 -22.10
N LYS A 212 -5.47 -3.53 -22.69
CA LYS A 212 -6.54 -2.70 -23.23
C LYS A 212 -6.66 -2.76 -24.78
N SER A 213 -5.87 -3.61 -25.42
CA SER A 213 -5.86 -3.75 -26.90
C SER A 213 -6.62 -4.98 -27.36
N ASP A 214 -6.95 -5.00 -28.65
CA ASP A 214 -7.48 -6.19 -29.35
C ASP A 214 -6.35 -7.10 -29.88
N HIS A 215 -5.12 -6.93 -29.38
CA HIS A 215 -3.99 -7.73 -29.81
C HIS A 215 -4.21 -9.22 -29.49
N LYS A 216 -3.82 -10.10 -30.41
CA LYS A 216 -3.99 -11.56 -30.28
C LYS A 216 -3.37 -12.16 -29.01
N ASP A 217 -2.31 -11.54 -28.50
CA ASP A 217 -1.60 -11.98 -27.29
C ASP A 217 -2.20 -11.37 -26.00
N ASN A 218 -3.31 -10.61 -26.10
CA ASN A 218 -3.95 -10.06 -24.90
C ASN A 218 -4.62 -11.18 -24.09
N PRO A 219 -4.11 -11.50 -22.87
CA PRO A 219 -4.67 -12.58 -22.06
C PRO A 219 -6.06 -12.29 -21.48
N LEU A 220 -6.55 -11.05 -21.62
CA LEU A 220 -7.88 -10.60 -21.19
C LEU A 220 -8.83 -10.35 -22.38
N ALA A 221 -8.46 -10.78 -23.60
CA ALA A 221 -9.31 -10.62 -24.77
C ALA A 221 -10.72 -11.20 -24.50
N GLY A 222 -11.74 -10.43 -24.86
CA GLY A 222 -13.16 -10.84 -24.69
C GLY A 222 -13.72 -10.71 -23.26
N LEU A 223 -12.95 -10.27 -22.27
CA LEU A 223 -13.44 -10.10 -20.88
C LEU A 223 -14.06 -8.73 -20.58
N GLY A 224 -14.22 -7.87 -21.60
CA GLY A 224 -14.88 -6.58 -21.42
C GLY A 224 -14.15 -5.64 -20.45
N VAL A 225 -12.82 -5.60 -20.50
CA VAL A 225 -12.01 -4.67 -19.70
C VAL A 225 -12.43 -3.23 -19.98
N ARG A 226 -12.85 -2.51 -18.93
CA ARG A 226 -13.36 -1.14 -19.02
C ARG A 226 -12.41 -0.12 -18.44
N LYS A 227 -11.91 -0.38 -17.25
CA LYS A 227 -11.08 0.55 -16.47
C LYS A 227 -9.93 -0.19 -15.81
N MET A 228 -8.78 0.48 -15.72
CA MET A 228 -7.58 -0.04 -15.07
C MET A 228 -6.98 1.02 -14.17
N ILE A 229 -6.78 0.66 -12.89
CA ILE A 229 -6.11 1.49 -11.89
C ILE A 229 -4.71 0.94 -11.68
N LEU A 230 -3.69 1.82 -11.67
CA LEU A 230 -2.35 1.45 -11.21
C LEU A 230 -2.21 1.82 -9.73
N THR A 231 -1.75 0.86 -8.95
CA THR A 231 -1.53 0.99 -7.51
C THR A 231 -0.16 0.46 -7.10
N GLY A 232 0.12 0.57 -5.85
CA GLY A 232 1.27 0.00 -5.15
C GLY A 232 1.25 0.39 -3.68
N SER A 233 1.98 -0.34 -2.87
CA SER A 233 2.17 -0.04 -1.46
C SER A 233 3.66 0.14 -1.16
N SER A 234 4.02 1.12 -0.33
CA SER A 234 5.40 1.35 0.09
C SER A 234 6.34 1.51 -1.11
N GLN A 235 7.29 0.61 -1.30
CA GLN A 235 8.25 0.63 -2.42
C GLN A 235 7.52 0.55 -3.78
N SER A 236 6.53 -0.32 -3.93
CA SER A 236 5.78 -0.43 -5.19
C SER A 236 4.90 0.80 -5.46
N ALA A 237 4.44 1.51 -4.42
CA ALA A 237 3.83 2.83 -4.58
C ALA A 237 4.83 3.86 -5.12
N GLY A 238 6.09 3.80 -4.70
CA GLY A 238 7.17 4.61 -5.27
C GLY A 238 7.34 4.36 -6.77
N THR A 239 7.28 3.09 -7.21
CA THR A 239 7.30 2.72 -8.64
C THR A 239 6.09 3.30 -9.39
N ALA A 240 4.88 3.15 -8.82
CA ALA A 240 3.67 3.73 -9.41
C ALA A 240 3.76 5.26 -9.50
N THR A 241 4.23 5.95 -8.46
CA THR A 241 4.41 7.41 -8.44
C THR A 241 5.45 7.87 -9.46
N THR A 242 6.54 7.09 -9.66
CA THR A 242 7.53 7.35 -10.71
C THR A 242 6.90 7.26 -12.11
N TYR A 243 6.06 6.27 -12.36
CA TYR A 243 5.29 6.17 -13.60
C TYR A 243 4.32 7.35 -13.77
N MET A 244 3.56 7.68 -12.73
CA MET A 244 2.60 8.78 -12.74
C MET A 244 3.26 10.10 -13.13
N ASN A 245 4.39 10.43 -12.49
CA ASN A 245 5.08 11.70 -12.68
C ASN A 245 5.97 11.75 -13.92
N GLY A 246 6.47 10.61 -14.39
CA GLY A 246 7.46 10.54 -15.46
C GLY A 246 6.93 10.05 -16.80
N ALA A 247 6.04 9.08 -16.82
CA ALA A 247 5.64 8.39 -18.05
C ALA A 247 4.16 8.56 -18.41
N HIS A 248 3.28 8.72 -17.43
CA HIS A 248 1.84 8.72 -17.67
C HIS A 248 1.40 9.72 -18.73
N MET A 249 1.87 10.98 -18.64
CA MET A 249 1.45 12.02 -19.59
C MET A 249 2.03 11.83 -21.00
N SER A 250 3.13 11.11 -21.14
CA SER A 250 3.82 10.89 -22.44
C SER A 250 3.49 9.56 -23.10
N LYS A 251 3.18 8.51 -22.32
CA LYS A 251 2.84 7.17 -22.81
C LYS A 251 1.33 7.00 -22.87
N ARG A 252 0.79 6.66 -24.03
CA ARG A 252 -0.65 6.59 -24.29
C ARG A 252 -1.04 5.27 -24.96
N LEU A 253 -2.33 5.01 -25.03
CA LEU A 253 -2.90 4.02 -25.95
C LEU A 253 -2.75 4.48 -27.41
N ALA A 254 -3.03 3.61 -28.36
CA ALA A 254 -2.98 3.95 -29.79
C ALA A 254 -3.91 5.13 -30.18
N ASP A 255 -5.03 5.29 -29.49
CA ASP A 255 -5.98 6.40 -29.64
C ASP A 255 -5.64 7.62 -28.76
N MET A 256 -4.45 7.68 -28.20
CA MET A 256 -3.92 8.76 -27.34
C MET A 256 -4.65 8.92 -26.00
N LYS A 257 -5.53 7.99 -25.62
CA LYS A 257 -6.12 7.97 -24.28
C LYS A 257 -5.14 7.49 -23.21
N PRO A 258 -5.38 7.81 -21.94
CA PRO A 258 -4.60 7.27 -20.83
C PRO A 258 -4.60 5.74 -20.81
N ILE A 259 -3.43 5.15 -20.56
CA ILE A 259 -3.29 3.71 -20.36
C ILE A 259 -3.97 3.27 -19.06
N TYR A 260 -3.72 3.99 -17.99
CA TYR A 260 -4.37 3.79 -16.70
C TYR A 260 -5.41 4.88 -16.48
N ASP A 261 -6.62 4.47 -16.07
CA ASP A 261 -7.76 5.37 -15.87
C ASP A 261 -7.73 6.07 -14.50
N GLY A 262 -6.86 5.62 -13.58
CA GLY A 262 -6.69 6.20 -12.27
C GLY A 262 -5.49 5.62 -11.53
N PHE A 263 -5.14 6.24 -10.38
CA PHE A 263 -4.01 5.84 -9.55
C PHE A 263 -4.37 5.79 -8.07
N MET A 264 -3.78 4.80 -7.36
CA MET A 264 -3.93 4.69 -5.91
C MET A 264 -2.59 4.30 -5.23
N PRO A 265 -1.61 5.21 -5.13
CA PRO A 265 -0.43 4.94 -4.32
C PRO A 265 -0.81 4.88 -2.83
N THR A 266 -0.37 3.82 -2.12
CA THR A 266 -0.67 3.60 -0.70
C THR A 266 0.60 3.46 0.12
N SER A 267 0.53 3.72 1.42
CA SER A 267 1.67 3.61 2.34
C SER A 267 2.92 4.32 1.81
N ASN A 268 2.72 5.51 1.24
CA ASN A 268 3.76 6.32 0.61
C ASN A 268 3.38 7.80 0.71
N ASN A 269 4.36 8.68 0.79
CA ASN A 269 4.19 10.14 0.86
C ASN A 269 4.76 10.87 -0.36
N GLY A 270 5.02 10.14 -1.45
CA GLY A 270 5.50 10.73 -2.70
C GLY A 270 4.54 11.78 -3.26
N GLN A 271 5.09 12.91 -3.70
CA GLN A 271 4.28 13.95 -4.33
C GLN A 271 3.78 13.50 -5.69
N VAL A 272 2.51 13.74 -5.92
CA VAL A 272 1.84 13.47 -7.19
C VAL A 272 1.77 14.77 -7.98
N GLY A 273 2.27 14.74 -9.21
CA GLY A 273 2.26 15.86 -10.13
C GLY A 273 0.88 16.14 -10.73
N VAL A 274 0.86 16.89 -11.82
CA VAL A 274 -0.37 17.16 -12.56
C VAL A 274 -0.75 15.92 -13.38
N LEU A 275 -1.98 15.43 -13.18
CA LEU A 275 -2.52 14.26 -13.85
C LEU A 275 -3.85 14.60 -14.54
N ASP A 276 -4.14 13.90 -15.64
CA ASP A 276 -5.41 14.01 -16.36
C ASP A 276 -6.45 12.96 -15.93
N VAL A 277 -6.09 12.07 -15.00
CA VAL A 277 -6.96 11.01 -14.46
C VAL A 277 -7.12 11.10 -12.94
N PRO A 278 -8.22 10.56 -12.38
CA PRO A 278 -8.46 10.51 -10.94
C PRO A 278 -7.37 9.78 -10.17
N THR A 279 -7.04 10.30 -8.99
CA THR A 279 -6.04 9.72 -8.09
C THR A 279 -6.50 9.81 -6.64
N ILE A 280 -6.40 8.70 -5.91
CA ILE A 280 -6.56 8.69 -4.45
C ILE A 280 -5.24 8.26 -3.82
N VAL A 281 -4.61 9.16 -3.06
CA VAL A 281 -3.39 8.87 -2.30
C VAL A 281 -3.79 8.40 -0.90
N VAL A 282 -3.24 7.28 -0.46
CA VAL A 282 -3.58 6.67 0.84
C VAL A 282 -2.31 6.51 1.69
N PRO A 283 -1.81 7.59 2.30
CA PRO A 283 -0.71 7.47 3.25
C PRO A 283 -1.22 6.89 4.56
N THR A 284 -0.34 6.21 5.30
CA THR A 284 -0.65 5.72 6.64
C THR A 284 -0.16 6.69 7.73
N MET A 285 -0.44 6.37 8.98
CA MET A 285 0.07 7.17 10.09
C MET A 285 1.60 7.23 10.11
N LEU A 286 2.29 6.20 9.61
CA LEU A 286 3.75 6.19 9.55
C LEU A 286 4.30 7.28 8.63
N GLU A 287 3.76 7.43 7.42
CA GLU A 287 4.25 8.40 6.43
C GLU A 287 3.89 9.83 6.81
N THR A 288 2.84 10.02 7.61
CA THR A 288 2.32 11.35 7.94
C THR A 288 2.71 11.85 9.34
N ARG A 289 3.30 10.98 10.19
CA ARG A 289 3.60 11.26 11.60
C ARG A 289 4.44 12.51 11.87
N SER A 290 5.26 12.93 10.92
CA SER A 290 6.13 14.10 11.05
C SER A 290 5.52 15.38 10.51
N GLY A 291 4.27 15.34 10.06
CA GLY A 291 3.60 16.47 9.41
C GLY A 291 4.17 16.88 8.05
N THR A 292 5.26 16.23 7.60
CA THR A 292 5.93 16.56 6.34
C THR A 292 5.36 15.82 5.13
N GLY A 293 4.67 14.70 5.37
CA GLY A 293 4.15 13.84 4.30
C GLY A 293 2.95 14.38 3.53
N THR A 294 2.48 15.59 3.84
CA THR A 294 1.15 16.01 3.40
C THR A 294 1.10 17.45 2.89
N THR A 295 2.11 17.87 2.17
CA THR A 295 2.04 19.12 1.39
C THR A 295 1.11 18.99 0.18
N GLN A 296 0.85 17.75 -0.27
CA GLN A 296 -0.13 17.46 -1.30
C GLN A 296 -1.52 17.95 -0.87
N ARG A 297 -2.25 18.59 -1.75
CA ARG A 297 -3.61 19.07 -1.52
C ARG A 297 -4.59 18.34 -2.44
N ASP A 298 -5.81 18.18 -1.99
CA ASP A 298 -6.92 17.77 -2.83
C ASP A 298 -7.14 18.79 -3.97
N ASN A 299 -7.55 18.30 -5.12
CA ASN A 299 -7.95 19.11 -6.27
C ASN A 299 -8.98 18.34 -7.13
N ASP A 300 -9.27 18.80 -8.33
CA ASP A 300 -10.26 18.16 -9.21
C ASP A 300 -9.93 16.73 -9.61
N LYS A 301 -8.67 16.31 -9.50
CA LYS A 301 -8.17 14.97 -9.85
C LYS A 301 -7.57 14.20 -8.70
N ILE A 302 -7.34 14.82 -7.55
CA ILE A 302 -6.61 14.21 -6.43
C ILE A 302 -7.46 14.26 -5.17
N ARG A 303 -7.54 13.14 -4.45
CA ARG A 303 -8.00 13.02 -3.06
C ARG A 303 -6.91 12.39 -2.22
N ILE A 304 -6.85 12.77 -0.96
CA ILE A 304 -5.92 12.21 0.00
C ILE A 304 -6.71 11.67 1.17
N TYR A 305 -6.59 10.38 1.41
CA TYR A 305 -7.33 9.66 2.43
C TYR A 305 -6.39 9.15 3.51
N GLU A 306 -6.47 9.75 4.67
CA GLU A 306 -5.73 9.39 5.88
C GLU A 306 -6.71 8.71 6.84
N PHE A 307 -6.55 7.39 7.03
CA PHE A 307 -7.42 6.61 7.92
C PHE A 307 -6.82 6.58 9.33
N ALA A 308 -7.59 7.08 10.31
CA ALA A 308 -7.15 7.19 11.70
C ALA A 308 -6.93 5.79 12.31
N GLY A 309 -5.71 5.51 12.72
CA GLY A 309 -5.28 4.22 13.26
C GLY A 309 -4.55 3.32 12.25
N MET A 310 -4.57 3.64 10.94
CA MET A 310 -4.02 2.77 9.90
C MET A 310 -2.49 2.69 9.95
N ALA A 311 -1.98 1.47 10.09
CA ALA A 311 -0.55 1.14 10.09
C ALA A 311 0.02 1.06 8.67
N HIS A 312 1.36 1.09 8.54
CA HIS A 312 2.04 0.73 7.30
C HIS A 312 1.93 -0.77 7.03
N ILE A 313 2.07 -1.57 8.09
CA ILE A 313 1.83 -3.03 8.12
C ILE A 313 1.04 -3.33 9.38
N ASP A 314 -0.04 -4.10 9.26
CA ASP A 314 -0.79 -4.64 10.39
C ASP A 314 -0.53 -6.15 10.58
N SER A 315 -0.93 -6.70 11.72
CA SER A 315 -0.73 -8.11 12.01
C SER A 315 -1.58 -9.05 11.16
N ARG A 316 -2.66 -8.54 10.54
CA ARG A 316 -3.55 -9.34 9.67
C ARG A 316 -2.88 -9.69 8.36
N VAL A 317 -1.99 -8.80 7.92
CA VAL A 317 -1.24 -8.93 6.67
C VAL A 317 0.15 -9.52 6.91
N ALA A 318 0.76 -9.19 8.03
CA ALA A 318 2.08 -9.69 8.38
C ALA A 318 2.14 -11.21 8.60
N GLY A 319 1.01 -11.93 8.39
CA GLY A 319 1.00 -13.39 8.38
C GLY A 319 1.21 -14.02 9.74
N GLY A 320 0.87 -13.30 10.83
CA GLY A 320 1.01 -13.85 12.18
C GLY A 320 2.47 -14.14 12.51
N TYR A 321 3.30 -13.13 12.53
CA TYR A 321 4.63 -13.24 13.13
C TYR A 321 4.47 -13.61 14.60
N TYR A 322 4.68 -14.85 14.92
CA TYR A 322 4.66 -15.37 16.28
C TYR A 322 5.89 -16.21 16.55
N PRO A 323 6.62 -15.93 17.63
CA PRO A 323 6.36 -14.85 18.60
C PRO A 323 6.55 -13.47 17.98
N ASP A 324 5.76 -12.48 18.44
CA ASP A 324 5.88 -11.09 18.03
C ASP A 324 7.26 -10.56 18.44
N PRO A 325 8.12 -10.15 17.52
CA PRO A 325 9.47 -9.69 17.86
C PRO A 325 9.48 -8.25 18.42
N CYS A 326 8.30 -7.63 18.52
CA CYS A 326 8.17 -6.24 18.90
C CYS A 326 7.87 -6.09 20.40
N LYS A 327 8.23 -4.94 20.95
CA LYS A 327 8.01 -4.59 22.36
C LYS A 327 6.53 -4.53 22.72
N TYR A 328 5.72 -4.03 21.79
CA TYR A 328 4.28 -3.94 21.95
C TYR A 328 3.58 -4.79 20.89
N PRO A 329 2.36 -5.29 21.15
CA PRO A 329 1.60 -6.03 20.15
C PRO A 329 1.45 -5.26 18.85
N ILE A 330 1.75 -5.89 17.72
CA ILE A 330 1.52 -5.30 16.40
C ILE A 330 0.05 -4.98 16.25
N SER A 331 -0.25 -3.80 15.70
CA SER A 331 -1.62 -3.33 15.50
C SER A 331 -2.46 -4.32 14.70
N ARG A 332 -3.69 -4.55 15.16
CA ARG A 332 -4.72 -5.35 14.48
C ARG A 332 -5.76 -4.47 13.77
N TYR A 333 -5.38 -3.27 13.45
CA TYR A 333 -6.23 -2.34 12.70
C TYR A 333 -6.55 -2.91 11.31
N PRO A 334 -7.81 -2.84 10.83
CA PRO A 334 -8.21 -3.49 9.59
C PRO A 334 -7.84 -2.67 8.34
N MET A 335 -6.54 -2.46 8.09
CA MET A 335 -6.09 -1.62 6.96
C MET A 335 -6.64 -2.09 5.60
N GLY A 336 -6.85 -3.40 5.43
CA GLY A 336 -7.43 -3.93 4.19
C GLY A 336 -8.86 -3.46 3.93
N ALA A 337 -9.68 -3.34 4.98
CA ALA A 337 -11.02 -2.79 4.87
C ALA A 337 -11.00 -1.30 4.48
N GLU A 338 -10.09 -0.53 5.10
CA GLU A 338 -9.96 0.90 4.84
C GLU A 338 -9.39 1.19 3.43
N MET A 339 -8.38 0.47 3.00
CA MET A 339 -7.87 0.57 1.62
C MET A 339 -8.93 0.19 0.60
N SER A 340 -9.80 -0.77 0.92
CA SER A 340 -10.92 -1.15 0.05
C SER A 340 -11.93 -0.03 -0.13
N ILE A 341 -12.14 0.84 0.88
CA ILE A 341 -12.99 2.03 0.74
C ILE A 341 -12.40 3.00 -0.29
N ALA A 342 -11.10 3.27 -0.21
CA ALA A 342 -10.43 4.13 -1.17
C ALA A 342 -10.49 3.54 -2.59
N LEU A 343 -10.30 2.23 -2.72
CA LEU A 343 -10.36 1.52 -3.98
C LEU A 343 -11.77 1.56 -4.60
N ASP A 344 -12.82 1.29 -3.83
CA ASP A 344 -14.22 1.37 -4.28
C ASP A 344 -14.57 2.77 -4.77
N LYS A 345 -14.18 3.79 -4.01
CA LYS A 345 -14.38 5.19 -4.39
C LYS A 345 -13.62 5.55 -5.67
N LEU A 346 -12.40 5.09 -5.84
CA LEU A 346 -11.62 5.36 -7.05
C LEU A 346 -12.21 4.63 -8.26
N PHE A 347 -12.61 3.37 -8.13
CA PHE A 347 -13.31 2.67 -9.21
C PHE A 347 -14.62 3.38 -9.60
N THR A 348 -15.38 3.84 -8.62
CA THR A 348 -16.59 4.63 -8.88
C THR A 348 -16.26 5.93 -9.63
N TRP A 349 -15.18 6.60 -9.24
CA TRP A 349 -14.75 7.85 -9.88
C TRP A 349 -14.32 7.64 -11.33
N VAL A 350 -13.48 6.65 -11.60
CA VAL A 350 -12.98 6.38 -12.97
C VAL A 350 -14.04 5.79 -13.89
N ASP A 351 -14.99 5.02 -13.34
CA ASP A 351 -16.01 4.30 -14.14
C ASP A 351 -17.27 5.14 -14.37
N LYS A 352 -17.68 5.91 -13.36
CA LYS A 352 -18.95 6.69 -13.40
C LYS A 352 -18.72 8.21 -13.42
N GLY A 353 -17.49 8.67 -13.32
CA GLY A 353 -17.18 10.11 -13.26
C GLY A 353 -17.59 10.79 -11.95
N VAL A 354 -18.01 10.04 -10.93
CA VAL A 354 -18.47 10.59 -9.65
C VAL A 354 -17.28 10.77 -8.71
N ALA A 355 -16.82 12.02 -8.59
CA ALA A 355 -15.71 12.35 -7.68
C ALA A 355 -16.12 12.08 -6.22
N PRO A 356 -15.29 11.38 -5.45
CA PRO A 356 -15.59 11.12 -4.05
C PRO A 356 -15.42 12.37 -3.20
N LEU A 357 -16.03 12.34 -2.01
CA LEU A 357 -15.95 13.42 -1.04
C LEU A 357 -14.50 13.71 -0.64
N HIS A 358 -14.23 14.95 -0.31
CA HIS A 358 -13.03 15.33 0.43
C HIS A 358 -13.10 14.73 1.84
N ALA A 359 -11.95 14.37 2.38
CA ALA A 359 -11.83 13.87 3.74
C ALA A 359 -10.98 14.83 4.58
N ASP A 360 -11.24 14.85 5.88
CA ASP A 360 -10.38 15.54 6.82
C ASP A 360 -8.97 14.93 6.79
N ARG A 361 -7.97 15.75 7.11
CA ARG A 361 -6.59 15.33 7.32
C ARG A 361 -6.35 15.08 8.81
N PHE A 362 -5.29 14.36 9.13
CA PHE A 362 -4.85 14.23 10.51
C PHE A 362 -4.53 15.61 11.10
N TYR A 363 -5.00 15.85 12.32
CA TYR A 363 -4.68 17.07 13.05
C TYR A 363 -3.31 16.93 13.69
N LEU A 364 -2.52 17.98 13.54
CA LEU A 364 -1.20 18.07 14.16
C LEU A 364 -1.31 18.82 15.49
N ASP A 365 -0.48 18.45 16.44
CA ASP A 365 -0.26 19.25 17.64
C ASP A 365 0.76 20.36 17.34
N PHE A 366 0.55 21.53 17.91
CA PHE A 366 1.39 22.71 17.69
C PHE A 366 1.92 23.25 19.01
N ASN A 367 3.16 23.72 18.98
CA ASN A 367 3.73 24.46 20.08
C ASN A 367 3.24 25.92 20.08
N PRO A 368 3.51 26.73 21.13
CA PRO A 368 3.11 28.13 21.21
C PRO A 368 3.60 28.99 20.02
N ASP A 369 4.69 28.59 19.37
CA ASP A 369 5.24 29.29 18.18
C ASP A 369 4.56 28.86 16.88
N ASN A 370 3.45 28.16 16.96
CA ASN A 370 2.70 27.62 15.81
C ASN A 370 3.53 26.69 14.90
N LYS A 371 4.47 25.94 15.47
CA LYS A 371 5.21 24.89 14.78
C LYS A 371 4.69 23.52 15.21
N PRO A 372 4.63 22.51 14.30
CA PRO A 372 4.26 21.16 14.70
C PRO A 372 5.12 20.67 15.85
N LYS A 373 4.48 20.21 16.93
CA LYS A 373 5.13 19.74 18.15
C LYS A 373 5.37 18.24 18.05
N LEU A 374 6.64 17.85 18.00
CA LEU A 374 7.00 16.44 18.08
C LEU A 374 6.87 15.94 19.54
N ASP A 375 5.98 14.99 19.76
CA ASP A 375 5.97 14.19 20.99
C ASP A 375 7.07 13.14 20.87
N MET A 376 8.16 13.34 21.61
CA MET A 376 9.34 12.48 21.56
C MET A 376 9.06 11.07 22.08
N ASP A 377 8.14 10.92 23.03
CA ASP A 377 7.79 9.63 23.62
C ASP A 377 6.93 8.79 22.67
N LYS A 378 6.06 9.46 21.90
CA LYS A 378 5.16 8.82 20.95
C LYS A 378 5.70 8.80 19.51
N GLY A 379 6.78 9.52 19.24
CA GLY A 379 7.39 9.61 17.90
C GLY A 379 6.47 10.22 16.83
N THR A 380 5.54 11.09 17.22
CA THR A 380 4.53 11.67 16.33
C THR A 380 4.26 13.14 16.64
N MET A 381 3.74 13.86 15.63
CA MET A 381 3.21 15.23 15.76
C MET A 381 1.68 15.27 15.77
N PHE A 382 0.99 14.14 15.89
CA PHE A 382 -0.46 14.12 15.86
C PHE A 382 -1.10 14.65 17.14
N ALA A 383 -2.15 15.44 16.99
CA ALA A 383 -3.10 15.72 18.04
C ALA A 383 -3.90 14.44 18.36
N LEU A 384 -3.95 14.05 19.63
CA LEU A 384 -4.64 12.84 20.08
C LEU A 384 -5.95 13.22 20.82
N ASP A 385 -6.94 12.32 20.72
CA ASP A 385 -8.15 12.39 21.54
C ASP A 385 -7.89 11.86 22.96
N GLU A 386 -8.92 11.89 23.81
CA GLU A 386 -8.86 11.45 25.19
C GLU A 386 -8.58 9.94 25.34
N ASN A 387 -8.78 9.16 24.30
CA ASN A 387 -8.49 7.73 24.26
C ASN A 387 -7.13 7.43 23.63
N GLY A 388 -6.35 8.45 23.26
CA GLY A 388 -5.02 8.31 22.67
C GLY A 388 -5.00 8.01 21.17
N ASN A 389 -6.14 8.12 20.48
CA ASN A 389 -6.23 7.96 19.03
C ASN A 389 -6.05 9.31 18.32
N VAL A 390 -5.53 9.28 17.08
CA VAL A 390 -5.31 10.49 16.29
C VAL A 390 -6.64 11.22 16.01
N LYS A 391 -6.63 12.55 16.11
CA LYS A 391 -7.74 13.42 15.72
C LYS A 391 -7.68 13.73 14.22
N GLY A 392 -8.85 13.97 13.63
CA GLY A 392 -8.97 14.18 12.18
C GLY A 392 -8.82 12.88 11.38
N GLY A 393 -8.63 13.01 10.08
CA GLY A 393 -8.62 11.89 9.16
C GLY A 393 -9.98 11.21 9.00
N ILE A 394 -10.02 10.14 8.22
CA ILE A 394 -11.19 9.29 8.10
C ILE A 394 -11.23 8.37 9.31
N ARG A 395 -12.28 8.49 10.10
CA ARG A 395 -12.45 7.74 11.35
C ARG A 395 -13.43 6.60 11.16
N ASN A 396 -13.13 5.48 11.78
CA ASN A 396 -13.95 4.26 11.75
C ASN A 396 -14.40 3.82 13.15
N THR A 397 -15.07 2.68 13.24
CA THR A 397 -15.55 2.15 14.52
C THR A 397 -14.44 1.85 15.53
N TYR A 398 -13.22 1.54 15.08
CA TYR A 398 -12.10 1.21 15.97
C TYR A 398 -11.57 2.42 16.73
N VAL A 399 -11.73 3.62 16.17
CA VAL A 399 -11.31 4.87 16.81
C VAL A 399 -12.46 5.72 17.35
N ASP A 400 -13.67 5.55 16.82
CA ASP A 400 -14.86 6.29 17.29
C ASP A 400 -15.61 5.58 18.42
N VAL A 401 -15.49 4.24 18.47
CA VAL A 401 -16.05 3.39 19.54
C VAL A 401 -14.89 2.55 20.11
N PRO A 402 -13.88 3.20 20.74
CA PRO A 402 -12.59 2.57 20.98
C PRO A 402 -12.63 1.61 22.17
N VAL A 403 -11.93 0.50 22.02
CA VAL A 403 -11.50 -0.37 23.13
C VAL A 403 -9.97 -0.42 23.21
N LYS A 404 -9.31 0.28 22.29
CA LYS A 404 -7.85 0.34 22.14
C LYS A 404 -7.44 1.72 21.64
N SER A 405 -6.19 2.06 21.89
CA SER A 405 -5.48 3.17 21.24
C SER A 405 -4.52 2.62 20.20
N PHE A 406 -4.39 3.30 19.08
CA PHE A 406 -3.48 2.93 17.98
C PHE A 406 -2.32 3.92 17.91
N HIS A 407 -1.09 3.40 17.98
CA HIS A 407 0.12 4.19 18.08
C HIS A 407 1.03 3.97 16.89
N VAL A 408 1.77 5.00 16.52
CA VAL A 408 2.78 4.95 15.46
C VAL A 408 4.10 4.44 16.04
N LEU A 409 4.88 3.72 15.25
CA LEU A 409 6.21 3.24 15.60
C LEU A 409 6.22 2.25 16.77
N ASN A 410 6.28 0.98 16.44
CA ASN A 410 6.59 -0.06 17.40
C ASN A 410 8.11 -0.17 17.58
N GLU A 411 8.54 -0.69 18.71
CA GLU A 411 9.93 -0.92 19.06
C GLU A 411 10.26 -2.41 19.00
N GLY A 412 11.51 -2.77 18.69
CA GLY A 412 12.00 -4.13 18.87
C GLY A 412 11.99 -4.53 20.35
N ALA A 413 11.80 -5.80 20.62
CA ALA A 413 11.82 -6.32 21.99
C ALA A 413 13.21 -6.28 22.63
N ASP A 414 14.28 -6.12 21.86
CA ASP A 414 15.65 -6.00 22.39
C ASP A 414 15.90 -4.62 23.01
N PRO A 415 16.03 -4.52 24.35
CA PRO A 415 16.22 -3.25 25.05
C PRO A 415 17.58 -2.58 24.77
N ARG A 416 18.52 -3.29 24.12
CA ARG A 416 19.82 -2.73 23.70
C ARG A 416 19.69 -1.81 22.50
N ILE A 417 18.53 -1.82 21.84
CA ILE A 417 18.22 -0.98 20.70
C ILE A 417 17.20 0.07 21.15
N PRO A 418 17.64 1.20 21.72
CA PRO A 418 16.70 2.22 22.19
C PRO A 418 15.99 2.86 21.01
N ASN A 419 14.69 2.75 21.02
CA ASN A 419 13.69 3.45 20.22
C ASN A 419 14.24 4.13 18.94
N PRO A 420 14.50 3.41 17.90
CA PRO A 420 14.97 4.03 16.68
C PRO A 420 13.84 4.20 15.68
N SER A 421 13.83 5.34 15.02
CA SER A 421 13.09 5.35 13.76
C SER A 421 13.54 4.16 12.91
N PRO A 422 12.67 3.56 12.09
CA PRO A 422 13.03 2.44 11.22
C PRO A 422 14.31 2.69 10.43
N PHE A 423 14.57 3.96 10.08
CA PHE A 423 15.76 4.41 9.37
C PHE A 423 17.03 4.42 10.22
N ILE A 424 16.92 4.72 11.50
CA ILE A 424 18.09 4.68 12.42
C ILE A 424 18.45 3.22 12.70
N LEU A 425 17.46 2.36 12.83
CA LEU A 425 17.68 0.94 13.08
C LEU A 425 18.27 0.25 11.84
N ALA A 426 17.72 0.47 10.66
CA ALA A 426 18.27 -0.01 9.40
C ALA A 426 19.72 0.46 9.18
N ARG A 427 20.05 1.68 9.62
CA ARG A 427 21.43 2.20 9.57
C ARG A 427 22.37 1.54 10.58
N ARG A 428 21.89 1.22 11.80
CA ARG A 428 22.72 0.60 12.84
C ARG A 428 22.94 -0.90 12.63
N THR A 429 21.96 -1.59 12.09
CA THR A 429 22.02 -3.03 11.80
C THR A 429 22.48 -3.34 10.37
N GLY A 430 22.84 -2.32 9.58
CA GLY A 430 23.15 -2.47 8.16
C GLY A 430 21.94 -2.89 7.34
N GLY A 431 20.72 -2.66 7.84
CA GLY A 431 19.48 -3.05 7.16
C GLY A 431 19.17 -4.55 7.21
N GLN A 432 19.89 -5.31 8.04
CA GLN A 432 19.87 -6.77 8.00
C GLN A 432 19.03 -7.44 9.10
N ASP A 433 18.41 -6.67 10.00
CA ASP A 433 17.50 -7.22 11.00
C ASP A 433 16.05 -7.11 10.54
N PRO A 434 15.43 -8.20 10.05
CA PRO A 434 14.06 -8.17 9.55
C PRO A 434 13.03 -7.90 10.65
N ASP A 435 13.32 -8.31 11.90
CA ASP A 435 12.41 -8.10 13.03
C ASP A 435 12.36 -6.62 13.41
N ALA A 436 13.52 -5.97 13.45
CA ALA A 436 13.63 -4.55 13.70
C ALA A 436 12.95 -3.72 12.60
N GLN A 437 13.08 -4.14 11.33
CA GLN A 437 12.39 -3.50 10.22
C GLN A 437 10.88 -3.65 10.33
N LEU A 438 10.40 -4.85 10.65
CA LEU A 438 8.98 -5.12 10.86
C LEU A 438 8.40 -4.23 11.96
N CYS A 439 9.03 -4.18 13.13
CA CYS A 439 8.57 -3.37 14.26
C CYS A 439 8.54 -1.88 13.90
N GLY A 440 9.54 -1.40 13.19
CA GLY A 440 9.59 0.00 12.76
C GLY A 440 8.53 0.39 11.73
N LEU A 441 8.04 -0.55 10.93
CA LEU A 441 6.96 -0.34 9.97
C LEU A 441 5.57 -0.61 10.55
N SER A 442 5.51 -1.37 11.66
CA SER A 442 4.26 -1.69 12.33
C SER A 442 3.87 -0.59 13.29
N ASN A 443 2.61 -0.27 13.32
CA ASN A 443 2.01 0.41 14.46
C ASN A 443 1.81 -0.61 15.59
N TYR A 444 1.48 -0.12 16.78
CA TYR A 444 1.09 -0.98 17.89
C TYR A 444 -0.23 -0.51 18.49
N GLU A 445 -0.83 -1.37 19.29
CA GLU A 445 -2.07 -1.07 19.96
C GLU A 445 -1.94 -1.29 21.46
N THR A 446 -2.65 -0.46 22.24
CA THR A 446 -2.77 -0.64 23.69
C THR A 446 -4.24 -0.70 24.07
N ALA A 447 -4.60 -1.72 24.86
CA ALA A 447 -5.97 -1.85 25.34
C ALA A 447 -6.31 -0.72 26.32
N LEU A 448 -7.52 -0.19 26.22
CA LEU A 448 -8.06 0.70 27.25
C LEU A 448 -8.28 -0.09 28.54
N THR A 449 -8.06 0.56 29.66
CA THR A 449 -8.29 -0.06 30.98
C THR A 449 -9.77 -0.35 31.20
N LYS A 450 -10.08 -1.32 32.07
CA LYS A 450 -11.47 -1.61 32.44
C LYS A 450 -12.20 -0.39 32.98
N GLU A 451 -11.50 0.49 33.69
CA GLU A 451 -12.07 1.75 34.18
C GLU A 451 -12.44 2.69 33.03
N GLN A 452 -11.57 2.86 32.04
CA GLN A 452 -11.87 3.66 30.85
C GLN A 452 -13.04 3.06 30.06
N LEU A 453 -13.06 1.73 29.87
CA LEU A 453 -14.15 1.07 29.18
C LEU A 453 -15.50 1.25 29.87
N ARG A 454 -15.53 1.17 31.23
CA ARG A 454 -16.77 1.42 32.01
C ARG A 454 -17.24 2.87 32.00
N LYS A 455 -16.36 3.82 31.72
CA LYS A 455 -16.76 5.22 31.45
C LYS A 455 -17.42 5.39 30.09
N LEU A 456 -16.99 4.63 29.09
CA LEU A 456 -17.48 4.70 27.71
C LEU A 456 -18.73 3.85 27.46
N TYR A 457 -18.82 2.69 28.13
CA TYR A 457 -19.82 1.66 27.86
C TYR A 457 -20.41 1.10 29.16
N LYS A 458 -21.73 0.86 29.14
CA LYS A 458 -22.42 0.24 30.29
C LYS A 458 -21.94 -1.21 30.52
N ASP A 459 -21.82 -1.94 29.42
CA ASP A 459 -21.42 -3.35 29.38
C ASP A 459 -20.96 -3.72 27.95
N PRO A 460 -20.46 -4.92 27.71
CA PRO A 460 -20.06 -5.38 26.38
C PRO A 460 -21.19 -5.35 25.33
N LYS A 461 -22.47 -5.51 25.73
CA LYS A 461 -23.59 -5.43 24.78
C LYS A 461 -23.85 -4.00 24.34
N ASP A 462 -23.72 -3.01 25.25
CA ASP A 462 -23.79 -1.58 24.89
C ASP A 462 -22.68 -1.21 23.91
N TYR A 463 -21.44 -1.69 24.15
CA TYR A 463 -20.34 -1.52 23.22
C TYR A 463 -20.67 -2.07 21.83
N GLN A 464 -21.10 -3.35 21.74
CA GLN A 464 -21.44 -4.01 20.47
C GLN A 464 -22.55 -3.23 19.74
N LYS A 465 -23.56 -2.75 20.45
CA LYS A 465 -24.64 -1.93 19.88
C LYS A 465 -24.10 -0.62 19.29
N LYS A 466 -23.18 0.06 19.99
CA LYS A 466 -22.54 1.29 19.51
C LYS A 466 -21.69 1.05 18.28
N VAL A 467 -20.90 -0.04 18.27
CA VAL A 467 -20.11 -0.44 17.09
C VAL A 467 -21.03 -0.68 15.89
N ALA A 468 -22.12 -1.45 16.06
CA ALA A 468 -23.06 -1.73 14.99
C ALA A 468 -23.69 -0.44 14.43
N ALA A 469 -24.18 0.44 15.31
CA ALA A 469 -24.79 1.71 14.92
C ALA A 469 -23.80 2.61 14.16
N ARG A 470 -22.55 2.73 14.67
CA ARG A 470 -21.51 3.54 14.01
C ARG A 470 -21.11 2.95 12.67
N TYR A 471 -20.99 1.62 12.58
CA TYR A 471 -20.66 0.97 11.31
C TYR A 471 -21.74 1.23 10.25
N ASP A 472 -23.03 1.05 10.62
CA ASP A 472 -24.15 1.25 9.70
C ASP A 472 -24.26 2.72 9.27
N GLU A 473 -23.90 3.67 10.14
CA GLU A 473 -23.77 5.08 9.80
C GLU A 473 -22.65 5.33 8.79
N LEU A 474 -21.45 4.76 9.03
CA LEU A 474 -20.31 4.88 8.12
C LEU A 474 -20.61 4.27 6.75
N VAL A 475 -21.35 3.17 6.68
CA VAL A 475 -21.82 2.61 5.40
C VAL A 475 -22.69 3.61 4.65
N LYS A 476 -23.65 4.28 5.33
CA LYS A 476 -24.51 5.30 4.73
C LYS A 476 -23.70 6.52 4.24
N GLN A 477 -22.65 6.89 4.97
CA GLN A 477 -21.74 7.98 4.61
C GLN A 477 -20.72 7.58 3.52
N GLY A 478 -20.64 6.29 3.17
CA GLY A 478 -19.66 5.74 2.22
C GLY A 478 -18.24 5.62 2.80
N TRP A 479 -18.11 5.55 4.12
CA TRP A 479 -16.85 5.38 4.84
C TRP A 479 -16.70 4.01 5.51
N ALA A 480 -17.56 3.06 5.13
CA ALA A 480 -17.39 1.63 5.38
C ALA A 480 -18.04 0.83 4.26
N LEU A 481 -17.57 -0.39 4.02
CA LEU A 481 -18.12 -1.29 3.01
C LEU A 481 -18.91 -2.44 3.66
N PRO A 482 -20.13 -2.75 3.19
CA PRO A 482 -20.96 -3.80 3.78
C PRO A 482 -20.28 -5.16 3.89
N VAL A 483 -19.36 -5.48 2.98
CA VAL A 483 -18.64 -6.76 2.94
C VAL A 483 -17.80 -7.05 4.19
N TYR A 484 -17.36 -6.01 4.91
CA TYR A 484 -16.56 -6.15 6.13
C TYR A 484 -17.39 -6.09 7.42
N ARG A 485 -18.71 -5.87 7.34
CA ARG A 485 -19.56 -5.73 8.54
C ARG A 485 -19.49 -6.94 9.47
N SER A 486 -19.56 -8.14 8.91
CA SER A 486 -19.53 -9.38 9.71
C SER A 486 -18.22 -9.53 10.48
N MET A 487 -17.10 -9.17 9.88
CA MET A 487 -15.77 -9.17 10.52
C MET A 487 -15.77 -8.22 11.74
N VAL A 488 -16.17 -6.98 11.54
CA VAL A 488 -16.19 -5.96 12.61
C VAL A 488 -17.13 -6.38 13.76
N MET A 489 -18.31 -6.95 13.44
CA MET A 489 -19.24 -7.43 14.48
C MET A 489 -18.70 -8.65 15.23
N ALA A 490 -18.03 -9.57 14.53
CA ALA A 490 -17.40 -10.73 15.16
C ALA A 490 -16.29 -10.33 16.14
N GLU A 491 -15.49 -9.33 15.78
CA GLU A 491 -14.47 -8.77 16.68
C GLU A 491 -15.09 -8.05 17.88
N ALA A 492 -16.12 -7.24 17.65
CA ALA A 492 -16.82 -6.56 18.73
C ALA A 492 -17.43 -7.55 19.74
N ALA A 493 -17.89 -8.71 19.27
CA ALA A 493 -18.47 -9.75 20.14
C ALA A 493 -17.46 -10.40 21.09
N LYS A 494 -16.16 -10.33 20.78
CA LYS A 494 -15.08 -10.89 21.63
C LYS A 494 -14.67 -9.97 22.78
N VAL A 495 -15.09 -8.70 22.75
CA VAL A 495 -14.68 -7.71 23.76
C VAL A 495 -15.41 -7.97 25.09
N THR A 496 -14.62 -8.08 26.15
CA THR A 496 -15.09 -8.28 27.53
C THR A 496 -14.39 -7.33 28.49
N PHE A 497 -15.11 -6.81 29.51
CA PHE A 497 -14.53 -5.90 30.55
C PHE A 497 -15.40 -5.84 31.80
#